data_56ce50461c8c0ab5ab50d9091f124c0f
#
_entry.id   56ce50461c8c0ab5ab50d9091f124c0f
#
_cell.length_a   1.000
_cell.length_b   1.000
_cell.length_c   1.000
_cell.angle_alpha   90.00
_cell.angle_beta   90.00
_cell.angle_gamma   90.00
#
_symmetry.space_group_name_H-M   'P 1'
#
loop_
_entity.id
_entity.type
_entity.pdbx_description
1 polymer ?
#
loop_
_entity_poly.entity_id
_entity_poly.type
_entity_poly.pdbx_seq_one_letter_code
_entity_poly.pdbx_strand_id
1 'polypeptide(L)'
;MGENGAGKSTLMKILSGAYTPDTGGEVLIDGKPMPTGKPEVSKAQGIAVIYQELSLAPNLTVAENVFLGSEPATRGVVDRRRMREATAPILQQLGVSFGPDTLVASLSLGERQLVEIARALSTNARIIVMDEPTTSLSERETERLFEVIARMKAEGIAIIYISHRMEEIYRLADRCSVLRDGAYIGTLTRDELSAAKLVAMMVGRDLSSFYKKEHKPLETDRDVVLRVKGMSDGRLVKDCSFEVHRGEVLGISGLIGSGRTELARLIYGADAAIAGTVWLDGRDVTPRSPRGALAAGIVYLTEDRAALGLFLDMSIADNVNMCVLERDAKTGGIRDFRKAAERAANALKNLAIKAPHARMNAGGLSGGNQQKVLLARLLELNPRVIILDEPTRGVDVGAKSEIYRLIDELAGHGMAVIMISSELPEIIGVADRVLVMREGTIAGEVRAAPGRPLNQEDIMKFSVGTLAPTAPGHQAVDELTAI
;
A
#
# COMPACT_ATOMS: atom_id res chain seq x y z
N MET A 1 -16.28 3.91 2.36
CA MET A 1 -14.88 4.37 2.46
C MET A 1 -14.68 5.29 3.67
N GLY A 2 -13.41 5.57 4.04
CA GLY A 2 -13.03 6.47 5.13
C GLY A 2 -11.62 6.12 5.63
N GLU A 3 -10.99 7.04 6.35
CA GLU A 3 -9.67 6.83 6.96
C GLU A 3 -9.70 5.81 8.11
N ASN A 4 -8.51 5.41 8.58
CA ASN A 4 -8.43 4.58 9.79
C ASN A 4 -8.98 5.37 10.98
N GLY A 5 -9.86 4.71 11.76
CA GLY A 5 -10.60 5.40 12.83
C GLY A 5 -11.88 6.10 12.41
N ALA A 6 -12.22 6.17 11.12
CA ALA A 6 -13.47 6.79 10.64
C ALA A 6 -14.78 6.08 11.07
N GLY A 7 -14.70 4.97 11.80
CA GLY A 7 -15.87 4.24 12.29
C GLY A 7 -16.36 3.10 11.40
N LYS A 8 -15.69 2.80 10.27
CA LYS A 8 -16.11 1.74 9.32
C LYS A 8 -16.32 0.38 10.01
N SER A 9 -15.27 -0.13 10.66
CA SER A 9 -15.33 -1.44 11.34
C SER A 9 -16.29 -1.42 12.54
N THR A 10 -16.48 -0.29 13.22
CA THR A 10 -17.49 -0.13 14.26
C THR A 10 -18.89 -0.28 13.70
N LEU A 11 -19.19 0.37 12.57
CA LEU A 11 -20.48 0.23 11.89
C LEU A 11 -20.73 -1.22 11.48
N MET A 12 -19.69 -1.94 11.00
CA MET A 12 -19.82 -3.36 10.65
C MET A 12 -20.04 -4.25 11.88
N LYS A 13 -19.40 -3.95 13.01
CA LYS A 13 -19.65 -4.65 14.29
C LYS A 13 -21.07 -4.44 14.81
N ILE A 14 -21.68 -3.27 14.57
CA ILE A 14 -23.10 -3.05 14.87
C ILE A 14 -23.97 -3.88 13.93
N LEU A 15 -23.71 -3.87 12.63
CA LEU A 15 -24.45 -4.64 11.65
C LEU A 15 -24.36 -6.14 11.88
N SER A 16 -23.18 -6.64 12.29
CA SER A 16 -22.98 -8.06 12.64
C SER A 16 -23.59 -8.45 13.98
N GLY A 17 -24.11 -7.49 14.75
CA GLY A 17 -24.64 -7.71 16.10
C GLY A 17 -23.59 -7.89 17.18
N ALA A 18 -22.30 -7.68 16.88
CA ALA A 18 -21.22 -7.73 17.88
C ALA A 18 -21.28 -6.52 18.84
N TYR A 19 -21.77 -5.37 18.34
CA TYR A 19 -21.95 -4.16 19.14
C TYR A 19 -23.40 -3.69 19.09
N THR A 20 -23.81 -3.00 20.14
CA THR A 20 -25.11 -2.30 20.19
C THR A 20 -24.88 -0.85 19.79
N PRO A 21 -25.69 -0.26 18.91
CA PRO A 21 -25.60 1.17 18.62
C PRO A 21 -25.96 2.02 19.87
N ASP A 22 -25.54 3.27 19.87
CA ASP A 22 -25.94 4.23 20.87
C ASP A 22 -27.46 4.50 20.83
N THR A 23 -27.98 5.15 21.87
CA THR A 23 -29.40 5.45 22.01
C THR A 23 -29.95 6.20 20.78
N GLY A 24 -30.96 5.65 20.16
CA GLY A 24 -31.60 6.17 18.94
C GLY A 24 -31.05 5.60 17.64
N GLY A 25 -29.97 4.81 17.69
CA GLY A 25 -29.48 4.10 16.53
C GLY A 25 -30.30 2.84 16.25
N GLU A 26 -30.69 2.62 14.99
CA GLU A 26 -31.41 1.44 14.54
C GLU A 26 -30.82 0.85 13.24
N VAL A 27 -30.99 -0.45 13.05
CA VAL A 27 -30.66 -1.15 11.81
C VAL A 27 -31.95 -1.67 11.21
N LEU A 28 -32.22 -1.35 9.94
CA LEU A 28 -33.39 -1.80 9.21
C LEU A 28 -32.97 -2.79 8.12
N ILE A 29 -33.65 -3.94 8.07
CA ILE A 29 -33.54 -4.93 6.98
C ILE A 29 -34.90 -5.05 6.32
N ASP A 30 -34.97 -4.78 5.01
CA ASP A 30 -36.22 -4.72 4.26
C ASP A 30 -37.27 -3.78 4.93
N GLY A 31 -36.80 -2.66 5.50
CA GLY A 31 -37.62 -1.67 6.19
C GLY A 31 -38.10 -2.09 7.59
N LYS A 32 -37.67 -3.22 8.12
CA LYS A 32 -38.04 -3.71 9.46
C LYS A 32 -36.86 -3.58 10.41
N PRO A 33 -37.09 -3.10 11.65
CA PRO A 33 -36.05 -3.01 12.66
C PRO A 33 -35.46 -4.38 12.99
N MET A 34 -34.11 -4.48 12.96
CA MET A 34 -33.37 -5.66 13.37
C MET A 34 -32.83 -5.43 14.80
N PRO A 35 -33.06 -6.35 15.74
CA PRO A 35 -32.44 -6.29 17.06
C PRO A 35 -30.91 -6.34 16.94
N THR A 36 -30.21 -5.38 17.55
CA THR A 36 -28.76 -5.26 17.57
C THR A 36 -28.15 -5.90 18.82
N GLY A 37 -26.81 -6.06 18.87
CA GLY A 37 -26.12 -6.66 20.02
C GLY A 37 -26.30 -8.17 20.15
N LYS A 38 -26.74 -8.85 19.07
CA LYS A 38 -26.95 -10.31 19.03
C LYS A 38 -26.52 -10.86 17.67
N PRO A 39 -25.30 -11.42 17.55
CA PRO A 39 -24.78 -11.95 16.29
C PRO A 39 -25.67 -13.02 15.63
N GLU A 40 -26.33 -13.84 16.45
CA GLU A 40 -27.25 -14.88 15.97
C GLU A 40 -28.45 -14.29 15.20
N VAL A 41 -28.95 -13.14 15.65
CA VAL A 41 -30.07 -12.45 14.97
C VAL A 41 -29.60 -11.91 13.64
N SER A 42 -28.43 -11.27 13.55
CA SER A 42 -27.85 -10.78 12.30
C SER A 42 -27.64 -11.94 11.32
N LYS A 43 -27.09 -13.05 11.78
CA LYS A 43 -26.90 -14.27 10.98
C LYS A 43 -28.24 -14.84 10.50
N ALA A 44 -29.27 -14.88 11.36
CA ALA A 44 -30.62 -15.36 10.98
C ALA A 44 -31.30 -14.44 9.93
N GLN A 45 -30.92 -13.15 9.87
CA GLN A 45 -31.36 -12.21 8.84
C GLN A 45 -30.56 -12.33 7.52
N GLY A 46 -29.62 -13.28 7.45
CA GLY A 46 -28.81 -13.51 6.26
C GLY A 46 -27.64 -12.54 6.13
N ILE A 47 -27.13 -11.98 7.22
CA ILE A 47 -25.94 -11.12 7.20
C ILE A 47 -24.73 -11.99 7.54
N ALA A 48 -23.73 -12.02 6.66
CA ALA A 48 -22.41 -12.62 6.90
C ALA A 48 -21.33 -11.54 6.87
N VAL A 49 -20.36 -11.62 7.77
CA VAL A 49 -19.25 -10.65 7.84
C VAL A 49 -17.94 -11.40 7.71
N ILE A 50 -17.13 -10.95 6.75
CA ILE A 50 -15.75 -11.38 6.54
C ILE A 50 -14.87 -10.27 7.10
N TYR A 51 -14.18 -10.56 8.20
CA TYR A 51 -13.30 -9.61 8.87
C TYR A 51 -11.93 -9.54 8.21
N GLN A 52 -11.20 -8.46 8.45
CA GLN A 52 -9.84 -8.24 7.97
C GLN A 52 -8.87 -9.34 8.47
N GLU A 53 -9.02 -9.76 9.73
CA GLU A 53 -8.29 -10.92 10.28
C GLU A 53 -9.11 -12.18 10.07
N LEU A 54 -8.49 -13.19 9.44
CA LEU A 54 -9.15 -14.47 9.18
C LEU A 54 -9.45 -15.23 10.48
N SER A 55 -10.68 -15.69 10.63
CA SER A 55 -11.15 -16.42 11.82
C SER A 55 -11.19 -17.94 11.61
N LEU A 56 -10.29 -18.47 10.79
CA LEU A 56 -10.20 -19.89 10.47
C LEU A 56 -9.36 -20.67 11.47
N ALA A 57 -9.77 -21.89 11.76
CA ALA A 57 -9.01 -22.86 12.54
C ALA A 57 -8.03 -23.61 11.62
N PRO A 58 -6.70 -23.40 11.74
CA PRO A 58 -5.73 -23.93 10.78
C PRO A 58 -5.61 -25.46 10.84
N ASN A 59 -5.94 -26.08 11.98
CA ASN A 59 -5.90 -27.51 12.23
C ASN A 59 -7.17 -28.27 11.78
N LEU A 60 -8.15 -27.56 11.23
CA LEU A 60 -9.37 -28.14 10.70
C LEU A 60 -9.34 -28.13 9.16
N THR A 61 -10.15 -29.00 8.56
CA THR A 61 -10.34 -29.03 7.10
C THR A 61 -11.18 -27.85 6.62
N VAL A 62 -11.19 -27.62 5.31
CA VAL A 62 -12.02 -26.59 4.67
C VAL A 62 -13.50 -26.80 5.03
N ALA A 63 -14.03 -28.03 4.90
CA ALA A 63 -15.43 -28.32 5.22
C ALA A 63 -15.73 -28.08 6.70
N GLU A 64 -14.84 -28.43 7.60
CA GLU A 64 -15.00 -28.18 9.04
C GLU A 64 -14.98 -26.68 9.35
N ASN A 65 -14.14 -25.89 8.69
CA ASN A 65 -14.13 -24.42 8.84
C ASN A 65 -15.40 -23.78 8.26
N VAL A 66 -15.89 -24.23 7.10
CA VAL A 66 -17.11 -23.71 6.47
C VAL A 66 -18.31 -23.88 7.39
N PHE A 67 -18.44 -25.01 8.08
CA PHE A 67 -19.54 -25.30 8.98
C PHE A 67 -19.27 -25.06 10.45
N LEU A 68 -18.13 -24.46 10.81
CA LEU A 68 -17.75 -24.23 12.22
C LEU A 68 -18.83 -23.40 12.96
N GLY A 69 -19.38 -23.99 14.03
CA GLY A 69 -20.49 -23.43 14.79
C GLY A 69 -21.87 -23.56 14.15
N SER A 70 -21.99 -24.37 13.07
CA SER A 70 -23.26 -24.73 12.41
C SER A 70 -23.20 -26.13 11.82
N GLU A 71 -22.48 -27.02 12.49
CA GLU A 71 -22.20 -28.37 12.02
C GLU A 71 -23.51 -29.17 11.90
N PRO A 72 -23.79 -29.78 10.74
CA PRO A 72 -24.92 -30.70 10.60
C PRO A 72 -24.66 -31.91 11.50
N ALA A 73 -25.58 -32.17 12.40
CA ALA A 73 -25.49 -33.29 13.36
C ALA A 73 -26.76 -34.13 13.36
N THR A 74 -26.58 -35.43 13.52
CA THR A 74 -27.69 -36.39 13.72
C THR A 74 -27.52 -37.04 15.07
N ARG A 75 -28.48 -36.88 15.98
CA ARG A 75 -28.45 -37.39 17.34
C ARG A 75 -27.18 -37.00 18.13
N GLY A 76 -26.69 -35.77 17.94
CA GLY A 76 -25.49 -35.24 18.62
C GLY A 76 -24.14 -35.67 18.00
N VAL A 77 -24.15 -36.43 16.91
CA VAL A 77 -22.95 -36.81 16.16
C VAL A 77 -22.85 -35.96 14.89
N VAL A 78 -21.72 -35.29 14.71
CA VAL A 78 -21.45 -34.45 13.54
C VAL A 78 -21.38 -35.30 12.25
N ASP A 79 -22.14 -34.89 11.25
CA ASP A 79 -22.18 -35.53 9.93
C ASP A 79 -21.14 -34.92 8.99
N ARG A 80 -19.93 -35.44 9.06
CA ARG A 80 -18.80 -35.01 8.23
C ARG A 80 -19.04 -35.24 6.73
N ARG A 81 -19.81 -36.27 6.38
CA ARG A 81 -20.11 -36.56 4.98
C ARG A 81 -20.99 -35.46 4.39
N ARG A 82 -22.05 -35.07 5.12
CA ARG A 82 -22.94 -33.99 4.70
C ARG A 82 -22.21 -32.65 4.61
N MET A 83 -21.26 -32.38 5.51
CA MET A 83 -20.41 -31.17 5.43
C MET A 83 -19.60 -31.14 4.14
N ARG A 84 -18.96 -32.24 3.75
CA ARG A 84 -18.19 -32.32 2.49
C ARG A 84 -19.08 -32.15 1.27
N GLU A 85 -20.20 -32.87 1.22
CA GLU A 85 -21.14 -32.84 0.12
C GLU A 85 -21.74 -31.42 -0.08
N ALA A 86 -21.97 -30.69 1.00
CA ALA A 86 -22.48 -29.32 0.94
C ALA A 86 -21.37 -28.29 0.61
N THR A 87 -20.11 -28.54 1.01
CA THR A 87 -18.99 -27.64 0.72
C THR A 87 -18.54 -27.73 -0.74
N ALA A 88 -18.52 -28.92 -1.33
CA ALA A 88 -17.99 -29.16 -2.68
C ALA A 88 -18.59 -28.24 -3.77
N PRO A 89 -19.91 -28.05 -3.89
CA PRO A 89 -20.50 -27.15 -4.88
C PRO A 89 -20.13 -25.67 -4.65
N ILE A 90 -19.98 -25.24 -3.38
CA ILE A 90 -19.55 -23.89 -3.05
C ILE A 90 -18.11 -23.65 -3.53
N LEU A 91 -17.19 -24.59 -3.27
CA LEU A 91 -15.82 -24.51 -3.75
C LEU A 91 -15.75 -24.52 -5.29
N GLN A 92 -16.59 -25.29 -5.95
CA GLN A 92 -16.71 -25.30 -7.40
C GLN A 92 -17.20 -23.95 -7.94
N GLN A 93 -18.21 -23.36 -7.31
CA GLN A 93 -18.71 -22.00 -7.65
C GLN A 93 -17.60 -20.95 -7.48
N LEU A 94 -16.77 -21.05 -6.44
CA LEU A 94 -15.63 -20.18 -6.22
C LEU A 94 -14.45 -20.48 -7.18
N GLY A 95 -14.46 -21.62 -7.86
CA GLY A 95 -13.44 -22.02 -8.83
C GLY A 95 -12.08 -22.27 -8.18
N VAL A 96 -12.01 -22.74 -6.93
CA VAL A 96 -10.78 -23.03 -6.21
C VAL A 96 -10.19 -24.38 -6.62
N SER A 97 -8.88 -24.56 -6.39
CA SER A 97 -8.14 -25.80 -6.74
C SER A 97 -8.08 -26.81 -5.60
N PHE A 98 -8.45 -26.42 -4.39
CA PHE A 98 -8.45 -27.28 -3.21
C PHE A 98 -9.84 -27.87 -2.93
N GLY A 99 -9.88 -28.97 -2.19
CA GLY A 99 -11.11 -29.70 -1.86
C GLY A 99 -11.58 -29.52 -0.43
N PRO A 100 -12.78 -30.09 -0.09
CA PRO A 100 -13.36 -29.98 1.25
C PRO A 100 -12.50 -30.59 2.36
N ASP A 101 -11.69 -31.60 2.04
CA ASP A 101 -10.83 -32.30 3.01
C ASP A 101 -9.45 -31.68 3.17
N THR A 102 -9.13 -30.61 2.43
CA THR A 102 -7.85 -29.92 2.53
C THR A 102 -7.72 -29.24 3.88
N LEU A 103 -6.59 -29.40 4.58
CA LEU A 103 -6.29 -28.70 5.83
C LEU A 103 -6.06 -27.19 5.55
N VAL A 104 -6.69 -26.34 6.32
CA VAL A 104 -6.57 -24.87 6.16
C VAL A 104 -5.12 -24.41 6.41
N ALA A 105 -4.35 -25.09 7.25
CA ALA A 105 -2.94 -24.78 7.48
C ALA A 105 -2.10 -24.85 6.20
N SER A 106 -2.45 -25.71 5.23
CA SER A 106 -1.69 -25.89 3.99
C SER A 106 -2.04 -24.87 2.89
N LEU A 107 -3.08 -24.07 3.10
CA LEU A 107 -3.56 -23.09 2.14
C LEU A 107 -2.77 -21.78 2.23
N SER A 108 -2.55 -21.13 1.09
CA SER A 108 -2.08 -19.75 1.01
C SER A 108 -3.07 -18.78 1.68
N LEU A 109 -2.62 -17.57 1.98
CA LEU A 109 -3.49 -16.57 2.61
C LEU A 109 -4.69 -16.23 1.74
N GLY A 110 -4.50 -16.12 0.41
CA GLY A 110 -5.58 -15.89 -0.54
C GLY A 110 -6.57 -17.05 -0.62
N GLU A 111 -6.10 -18.29 -0.58
CA GLU A 111 -6.98 -19.44 -0.53
C GLU A 111 -7.79 -19.51 0.78
N ARG A 112 -7.19 -19.14 1.91
CA ARG A 112 -7.90 -19.01 3.18
C ARG A 112 -8.99 -17.95 3.12
N GLN A 113 -8.76 -16.82 2.43
CA GLN A 113 -9.79 -15.80 2.20
C GLN A 113 -10.99 -16.38 1.43
N LEU A 114 -10.73 -17.23 0.43
CA LEU A 114 -11.80 -17.92 -0.31
C LEU A 114 -12.55 -18.95 0.56
N VAL A 115 -11.91 -19.52 1.59
CA VAL A 115 -12.60 -20.38 2.57
C VAL A 115 -13.56 -19.55 3.46
N GLU A 116 -13.18 -18.33 3.88
CA GLU A 116 -14.09 -17.42 4.59
C GLU A 116 -15.31 -17.03 3.74
N ILE A 117 -15.10 -16.81 2.43
CA ILE A 117 -16.20 -16.54 1.49
C ILE A 117 -17.08 -17.79 1.35
N ALA A 118 -16.49 -18.99 1.23
CA ALA A 118 -17.24 -20.24 1.21
C ALA A 118 -18.11 -20.42 2.45
N ARG A 119 -17.59 -20.06 3.63
CA ARG A 119 -18.30 -20.05 4.89
C ARG A 119 -19.49 -19.07 4.88
N ALA A 120 -19.29 -17.85 4.35
CA ALA A 120 -20.37 -16.88 4.20
C ALA A 120 -21.48 -17.40 3.26
N LEU A 121 -21.12 -17.99 2.12
CA LEU A 121 -22.08 -18.56 1.17
C LEU A 121 -22.83 -19.76 1.73
N SER A 122 -22.20 -20.61 2.57
CA SER A 122 -22.85 -21.77 3.20
C SER A 122 -24.03 -21.42 4.10
N THR A 123 -24.08 -20.17 4.58
CA THR A 123 -25.15 -19.65 5.45
C THR A 123 -26.34 -19.05 4.68
N ASN A 124 -26.40 -19.19 3.36
CA ASN A 124 -27.40 -18.53 2.50
C ASN A 124 -27.47 -17.02 2.76
N ALA A 125 -26.30 -16.38 2.85
CA ALA A 125 -26.19 -14.96 3.13
C ALA A 125 -26.85 -14.13 2.01
N ARG A 126 -27.70 -13.18 2.39
CA ARG A 126 -28.32 -12.18 1.51
C ARG A 126 -27.48 -10.89 1.46
N ILE A 127 -26.74 -10.63 2.50
CA ILE A 127 -25.86 -9.48 2.68
C ILE A 127 -24.49 -9.99 3.13
N ILE A 128 -23.46 -9.72 2.34
CA ILE A 128 -22.08 -10.06 2.71
C ILE A 128 -21.31 -8.78 2.92
N VAL A 129 -20.71 -8.65 4.10
CA VAL A 129 -19.81 -7.56 4.45
C VAL A 129 -18.38 -8.06 4.33
N MET A 130 -17.53 -7.31 3.60
CA MET A 130 -16.11 -7.60 3.42
C MET A 130 -15.28 -6.43 3.94
N ASP A 131 -14.51 -6.64 5.01
CA ASP A 131 -13.65 -5.62 5.60
C ASP A 131 -12.21 -5.80 5.11
N GLU A 132 -11.79 -4.94 4.17
CA GLU A 132 -10.47 -4.92 3.54
C GLU A 132 -9.98 -6.29 3.03
N PRO A 133 -10.76 -7.02 2.23
CA PRO A 133 -10.48 -8.43 1.92
C PRO A 133 -9.24 -8.64 1.02
N THR A 134 -8.68 -7.59 0.45
CA THR A 134 -7.53 -7.65 -0.49
C THR A 134 -6.20 -7.29 0.15
N THR A 135 -6.18 -6.86 1.41
CA THR A 135 -4.96 -6.33 2.07
C THR A 135 -3.79 -7.30 2.04
N SER A 136 -4.07 -8.60 2.07
CA SER A 136 -3.06 -9.66 2.12
C SER A 136 -3.03 -10.55 0.86
N LEU A 137 -3.72 -10.15 -0.20
CA LEU A 137 -3.83 -10.91 -1.44
C LEU A 137 -2.83 -10.43 -2.48
N SER A 138 -2.30 -11.37 -3.28
CA SER A 138 -1.61 -11.05 -4.52
C SER A 138 -2.60 -10.47 -5.54
N GLU A 139 -2.08 -9.81 -6.57
CA GLU A 139 -2.90 -9.25 -7.65
C GLU A 139 -3.79 -10.31 -8.32
N ARG A 140 -3.24 -11.48 -8.61
CA ARG A 140 -3.97 -12.61 -9.21
C ARG A 140 -5.11 -13.10 -8.30
N GLU A 141 -4.88 -13.15 -6.99
CA GLU A 141 -5.91 -13.53 -6.02
C GLU A 141 -6.99 -12.45 -5.88
N THR A 142 -6.60 -11.18 -5.95
CA THR A 142 -7.51 -10.03 -5.96
C THR A 142 -8.43 -10.05 -7.18
N GLU A 143 -7.88 -10.30 -8.39
CA GLU A 143 -8.67 -10.46 -9.59
C GLU A 143 -9.71 -11.56 -9.46
N ARG A 144 -9.29 -12.71 -8.92
CA ARG A 144 -10.21 -13.83 -8.68
C ARG A 144 -11.30 -13.49 -7.68
N LEU A 145 -10.96 -12.76 -6.61
CA LEU A 145 -11.96 -12.27 -5.66
C LEU A 145 -13.00 -11.37 -6.34
N PHE A 146 -12.55 -10.47 -7.23
CA PHE A 146 -13.47 -9.58 -7.96
C PHE A 146 -14.41 -10.33 -8.89
N GLU A 147 -13.95 -11.39 -9.55
CA GLU A 147 -14.81 -12.27 -10.34
C GLU A 147 -15.88 -12.97 -9.47
N VAL A 148 -15.49 -13.40 -8.27
CA VAL A 148 -16.42 -14.00 -7.30
C VAL A 148 -17.45 -12.99 -6.84
N ILE A 149 -17.04 -11.76 -6.52
CA ILE A 149 -17.92 -10.65 -6.13
C ILE A 149 -18.91 -10.33 -7.25
N ALA A 150 -18.46 -10.27 -8.50
CA ALA A 150 -19.32 -10.01 -9.64
C ALA A 150 -20.42 -11.10 -9.81
N ARG A 151 -20.05 -12.37 -9.61
CA ARG A 151 -21.01 -13.49 -9.64
C ARG A 151 -22.03 -13.40 -8.51
N MET A 152 -21.58 -13.15 -7.27
CA MET A 152 -22.49 -12.98 -6.13
C MET A 152 -23.48 -11.82 -6.33
N LYS A 153 -23.01 -10.71 -6.90
CA LYS A 153 -23.89 -9.58 -7.28
C LYS A 153 -24.94 -10.00 -8.33
N ALA A 154 -24.54 -10.77 -9.33
CA ALA A 154 -25.46 -11.28 -10.36
C ALA A 154 -26.51 -12.25 -9.78
N GLU A 155 -26.19 -12.97 -8.71
CA GLU A 155 -27.10 -13.83 -7.94
C GLU A 155 -28.01 -13.04 -6.98
N GLY A 156 -27.90 -11.71 -6.92
CA GLY A 156 -28.73 -10.83 -6.10
C GLY A 156 -28.25 -10.67 -4.66
N ILE A 157 -27.03 -11.09 -4.33
CA ILE A 157 -26.45 -10.87 -3.01
C ILE A 157 -26.00 -9.42 -2.87
N ALA A 158 -26.45 -8.74 -1.83
CA ALA A 158 -26.01 -7.38 -1.50
C ALA A 158 -24.61 -7.43 -0.86
N ILE A 159 -23.66 -6.63 -1.37
CA ILE A 159 -22.28 -6.62 -0.88
C ILE A 159 -21.96 -5.26 -0.30
N ILE A 160 -21.49 -5.23 0.95
CA ILE A 160 -20.92 -4.06 1.60
C ILE A 160 -19.39 -4.27 1.61
N TYR A 161 -18.69 -3.52 0.76
CA TYR A 161 -17.27 -3.66 0.55
C TYR A 161 -16.53 -2.49 1.19
N ILE A 162 -15.65 -2.78 2.15
CA ILE A 162 -14.82 -1.79 2.80
C ILE A 162 -13.42 -1.89 2.22
N SER A 163 -12.93 -0.78 1.68
CA SER A 163 -11.56 -0.63 1.21
C SER A 163 -11.12 0.81 1.37
N HIS A 164 -9.82 1.01 1.47
CA HIS A 164 -9.16 2.31 1.34
C HIS A 164 -8.51 2.48 -0.06
N ARG A 165 -8.56 1.45 -0.91
CA ARG A 165 -7.99 1.44 -2.27
C ARG A 165 -9.02 1.92 -3.28
N MET A 166 -8.75 3.04 -3.91
CA MET A 166 -9.71 3.68 -4.83
C MET A 166 -9.99 2.84 -6.06
N GLU A 167 -8.97 2.14 -6.59
CA GLU A 167 -9.11 1.27 -7.78
C GLU A 167 -10.16 0.18 -7.57
N GLU A 168 -10.20 -0.41 -6.38
CA GLU A 168 -11.19 -1.42 -6.03
C GLU A 168 -12.61 -0.84 -6.05
N ILE A 169 -12.76 0.37 -5.51
CA ILE A 169 -14.06 1.06 -5.48
C ILE A 169 -14.56 1.40 -6.89
N TYR A 170 -13.69 1.92 -7.76
CA TYR A 170 -14.05 2.19 -9.15
C TYR A 170 -14.49 0.93 -9.90
N ARG A 171 -13.92 -0.21 -9.56
CA ARG A 171 -14.21 -1.47 -10.22
C ARG A 171 -15.49 -2.12 -9.72
N LEU A 172 -15.72 -2.14 -8.42
CA LEU A 172 -16.74 -2.94 -7.75
C LEU A 172 -18.00 -2.17 -7.39
N ALA A 173 -17.89 -0.89 -7.01
CA ALA A 173 -18.98 -0.17 -6.35
C ALA A 173 -20.02 0.35 -7.33
N ASP A 174 -21.30 0.18 -6.98
CA ASP A 174 -22.42 0.86 -7.61
C ASP A 174 -22.63 2.24 -6.97
N ARG A 175 -22.31 2.36 -5.68
CA ARG A 175 -22.29 3.60 -4.90
C ARG A 175 -21.25 3.50 -3.80
N CYS A 176 -20.69 4.64 -3.39
CA CYS A 176 -19.69 4.71 -2.35
C CYS A 176 -20.12 5.71 -1.26
N SER A 177 -20.33 5.20 -0.06
CA SER A 177 -20.59 6.02 1.14
C SER A 177 -19.28 6.31 1.86
N VAL A 178 -19.09 7.57 2.27
CA VAL A 178 -17.87 8.02 2.97
C VAL A 178 -18.17 8.33 4.42
N LEU A 179 -17.35 7.76 5.31
CA LEU A 179 -17.31 8.06 6.74
C LEU A 179 -16.03 8.85 7.06
N ARG A 180 -16.12 9.84 7.93
CA ARG A 180 -14.99 10.62 8.47
C ARG A 180 -15.24 10.96 9.93
N ASP A 181 -14.27 10.67 10.80
CA ASP A 181 -14.32 10.96 12.25
C ASP A 181 -15.61 10.46 12.93
N GLY A 182 -16.09 9.27 12.54
CA GLY A 182 -17.32 8.68 13.04
C GLY A 182 -18.61 9.21 12.43
N ALA A 183 -18.55 10.21 11.54
CA ALA A 183 -19.70 10.83 10.91
C ALA A 183 -19.88 10.36 9.45
N TYR A 184 -21.14 10.25 9.02
CA TYR A 184 -21.50 10.06 7.62
C TYR A 184 -21.36 11.37 6.86
N ILE A 185 -20.55 11.39 5.80
CA ILE A 185 -20.26 12.59 5.00
C ILE A 185 -21.16 12.68 3.77
N GLY A 186 -21.43 11.55 3.12
CA GLY A 186 -22.25 11.49 1.92
C GLY A 186 -22.06 10.20 1.16
N THR A 187 -22.85 10.05 0.07
CA THR A 187 -22.76 8.92 -0.86
C THR A 187 -22.61 9.44 -2.27
N LEU A 188 -21.67 8.89 -3.03
CA LEU A 188 -21.48 9.11 -4.45
C LEU A 188 -21.99 7.90 -5.22
N THR A 189 -22.73 8.14 -6.30
CA THR A 189 -23.08 7.12 -7.30
C THR A 189 -21.87 6.80 -8.18
N ARG A 190 -21.92 5.69 -8.94
CA ARG A 190 -20.82 5.26 -9.81
C ARG A 190 -20.37 6.36 -10.77
N ASP A 191 -21.31 7.10 -11.34
CA ASP A 191 -21.02 8.18 -12.32
C ASP A 191 -20.41 9.43 -11.67
N GLU A 192 -20.61 9.61 -10.36
CA GLU A 192 -20.07 10.73 -9.59
C GLU A 192 -18.70 10.41 -8.99
N LEU A 193 -18.29 9.12 -8.99
CA LEU A 193 -17.03 8.68 -8.39
C LEU A 193 -15.84 9.31 -9.11
N SER A 194 -15.04 10.05 -8.35
CA SER A 194 -13.72 10.54 -8.78
C SER A 194 -12.77 10.58 -7.58
N ALA A 195 -11.48 10.40 -7.85
CA ALA A 195 -10.44 10.45 -6.81
C ALA A 195 -10.52 11.76 -6.02
N ALA A 196 -10.68 12.89 -6.73
CA ALA A 196 -10.78 14.20 -6.12
C ALA A 196 -11.95 14.31 -5.13
N LYS A 197 -13.16 13.88 -5.54
CA LYS A 197 -14.35 13.92 -4.68
C LYS A 197 -14.21 13.00 -3.47
N LEU A 198 -13.74 11.76 -3.68
CA LEU A 198 -13.57 10.79 -2.60
C LEU A 198 -12.56 11.28 -1.56
N VAL A 199 -11.39 11.76 -2.01
CA VAL A 199 -10.37 12.31 -1.10
C VAL A 199 -10.89 13.54 -0.36
N ALA A 200 -11.54 14.48 -1.04
CA ALA A 200 -12.14 15.66 -0.41
C ALA A 200 -13.15 15.28 0.68
N MET A 201 -13.99 14.27 0.45
CA MET A 201 -14.95 13.77 1.43
C MET A 201 -14.27 13.05 2.60
N MET A 202 -13.24 12.24 2.32
CA MET A 202 -12.51 11.45 3.34
C MET A 202 -11.67 12.32 4.26
N VAL A 203 -10.90 13.26 3.67
CA VAL A 203 -9.93 14.10 4.39
C VAL A 203 -10.54 15.44 4.82
N GLY A 204 -11.57 15.92 4.11
CA GLY A 204 -12.20 17.20 4.35
C GLY A 204 -11.43 18.41 3.80
N ARG A 205 -10.48 18.17 2.88
CA ARG A 205 -9.66 19.20 2.22
C ARG A 205 -9.61 18.91 0.71
N ASP A 206 -9.44 19.94 -0.09
CA ASP A 206 -9.27 19.79 -1.53
C ASP A 206 -7.99 19.04 -1.90
N LEU A 207 -8.03 18.30 -3.00
CA LEU A 207 -6.90 17.52 -3.52
C LEU A 207 -5.68 18.41 -3.80
N SER A 208 -5.89 19.68 -4.16
CA SER A 208 -4.83 20.66 -4.37
C SER A 208 -4.03 20.96 -3.10
N SER A 209 -4.63 20.79 -1.92
CA SER A 209 -3.93 20.92 -0.63
C SER A 209 -3.28 19.59 -0.17
N PHE A 210 -3.63 18.47 -0.83
CA PHE A 210 -3.12 17.15 -0.50
C PHE A 210 -1.71 16.91 -1.06
N TYR A 211 -1.46 17.42 -2.28
CA TYR A 211 -0.16 17.40 -2.96
C TYR A 211 0.45 18.80 -3.00
N LYS A 212 0.52 19.48 -1.85
CA LYS A 212 1.07 20.82 -1.81
C LYS A 212 2.58 20.76 -2.01
N LYS A 213 3.03 21.17 -3.18
CA LYS A 213 4.43 21.27 -3.55
C LYS A 213 4.92 22.68 -3.22
N GLU A 214 5.81 22.80 -2.23
CA GLU A 214 6.37 24.08 -1.77
C GLU A 214 7.82 24.28 -2.16
N HIS A 215 8.56 23.20 -2.47
CA HIS A 215 9.91 23.31 -2.97
C HIS A 215 9.91 23.95 -4.39
N LYS A 216 10.98 24.65 -4.71
CA LYS A 216 11.08 25.30 -6.01
C LYS A 216 11.13 24.28 -7.13
N PRO A 217 10.41 24.51 -8.24
CA PRO A 217 10.52 23.67 -9.43
C PRO A 217 11.96 23.49 -9.87
N LEU A 218 12.24 22.37 -10.54
CA LEU A 218 13.55 22.07 -11.10
C LEU A 218 13.99 23.20 -12.04
N GLU A 219 15.07 23.89 -11.70
CA GLU A 219 15.77 24.80 -12.60
C GLU A 219 16.74 23.97 -13.45
N THR A 220 16.84 24.26 -14.75
CA THR A 220 17.64 23.49 -15.71
C THR A 220 19.14 23.49 -15.43
N ASP A 221 19.62 24.35 -14.53
CA ASP A 221 21.04 24.53 -14.21
C ASP A 221 21.43 24.05 -12.81
N ARG A 222 20.74 23.08 -12.26
CA ARG A 222 21.07 22.49 -10.95
C ARG A 222 22.16 21.43 -11.07
N ASP A 223 23.01 21.35 -10.04
CA ASP A 223 24.07 20.33 -9.91
C ASP A 223 23.50 18.91 -9.99
N VAL A 224 24.08 18.07 -10.84
CA VAL A 224 23.82 16.64 -10.87
C VAL A 224 24.41 16.00 -9.62
N VAL A 225 23.56 15.47 -8.75
CA VAL A 225 23.96 14.76 -7.52
C VAL A 225 24.18 13.29 -7.79
N LEU A 226 23.24 12.62 -8.48
CA LEU A 226 23.33 11.22 -8.83
C LEU A 226 23.32 11.05 -10.34
N ARG A 227 24.23 10.23 -10.86
CA ARG A 227 24.24 9.80 -12.27
C ARG A 227 24.32 8.29 -12.33
N VAL A 228 23.37 7.67 -13.00
CA VAL A 228 23.33 6.24 -13.29
C VAL A 228 23.61 6.09 -14.79
N LYS A 229 24.55 5.19 -15.15
CA LYS A 229 24.90 4.92 -16.55
C LYS A 229 24.90 3.43 -16.82
N GLY A 230 24.12 3.00 -17.82
CA GLY A 230 24.16 1.64 -18.36
C GLY A 230 23.78 0.56 -17.37
N MET A 231 22.93 0.83 -16.36
CA MET A 231 22.61 -0.10 -15.30
C MET A 231 21.83 -1.30 -15.84
N SER A 232 22.31 -2.51 -15.55
CA SER A 232 21.68 -3.76 -16.00
C SER A 232 21.98 -4.93 -15.05
N ASP A 233 20.98 -5.78 -14.86
CA ASP A 233 21.10 -7.08 -14.15
C ASP A 233 21.19 -8.28 -15.13
N GLY A 234 21.09 -8.02 -16.45
CA GLY A 234 21.08 -9.04 -17.50
C GLY A 234 19.80 -9.86 -17.56
N ARG A 235 18.78 -9.49 -16.80
CA ARG A 235 17.50 -10.21 -16.74
C ARG A 235 16.33 -9.27 -17.04
N LEU A 236 15.94 -8.48 -16.04
CA LEU A 236 14.79 -7.59 -16.13
C LEU A 236 15.22 -6.15 -16.46
N VAL A 237 16.29 -5.64 -15.84
CA VAL A 237 16.77 -4.27 -16.06
C VAL A 237 17.82 -4.25 -17.19
N LYS A 238 17.62 -3.36 -18.19
CA LYS A 238 18.39 -3.32 -19.43
C LYS A 238 18.83 -1.89 -19.71
N ASP A 239 20.14 -1.61 -19.58
CA ASP A 239 20.80 -0.37 -20.00
C ASP A 239 20.08 0.92 -19.54
N CYS A 240 19.73 1.01 -18.26
CA CYS A 240 19.10 2.19 -17.71
C CYS A 240 20.12 3.27 -17.39
N SER A 241 19.91 4.50 -17.95
CA SER A 241 20.77 5.65 -17.73
C SER A 241 19.92 6.89 -17.44
N PHE A 242 20.26 7.63 -16.36
CA PHE A 242 19.59 8.88 -15.98
C PHE A 242 20.41 9.66 -14.96
N GLU A 243 19.99 10.88 -14.71
CA GLU A 243 20.58 11.78 -13.72
C GLU A 243 19.53 12.24 -12.73
N VAL A 244 19.94 12.61 -11.51
CA VAL A 244 19.09 13.26 -10.49
C VAL A 244 19.81 14.49 -9.97
N HIS A 245 19.09 15.60 -9.90
CA HIS A 245 19.66 16.89 -9.53
C HIS A 245 19.42 17.21 -8.06
N ARG A 246 20.18 18.18 -7.56
CA ARG A 246 20.03 18.65 -6.17
C ARG A 246 18.64 19.24 -5.94
N GLY A 247 17.96 18.73 -4.87
CA GLY A 247 16.63 19.19 -4.51
C GLY A 247 15.55 18.82 -5.53
N GLU A 248 15.79 17.78 -6.33
CA GLU A 248 14.83 17.23 -7.27
C GLU A 248 14.08 16.05 -6.66
N VAL A 249 12.80 15.96 -6.96
CA VAL A 249 12.00 14.75 -6.80
C VAL A 249 11.79 14.11 -8.18
N LEU A 250 12.60 13.07 -8.47
CA LEU A 250 12.49 12.27 -9.67
C LEU A 250 11.48 11.14 -9.44
N GLY A 251 10.35 11.17 -10.15
CA GLY A 251 9.39 10.06 -10.18
C GLY A 251 9.86 8.94 -11.11
N ILE A 252 9.71 7.70 -10.70
CA ILE A 252 9.84 6.52 -11.58
C ILE A 252 8.51 5.79 -11.60
N SER A 253 7.88 5.75 -12.77
CA SER A 253 6.58 5.10 -13.01
C SER A 253 6.71 3.97 -14.05
N GLY A 254 5.66 3.19 -14.22
CA GLY A 254 5.58 2.08 -15.17
C GLY A 254 4.62 1.00 -14.69
N LEU A 255 4.27 0.06 -15.55
CA LEU A 255 3.42 -1.06 -15.20
C LEU A 255 4.13 -2.01 -14.21
N ILE A 256 3.35 -2.83 -13.51
CA ILE A 256 3.88 -3.87 -12.61
C ILE A 256 4.81 -4.79 -13.40
N GLY A 257 5.98 -5.11 -12.83
CA GLY A 257 7.00 -5.91 -13.50
C GLY A 257 7.83 -5.14 -14.54
N SER A 258 7.72 -3.80 -14.61
CA SER A 258 8.53 -2.99 -15.54
C SER A 258 10.01 -2.84 -15.13
N GLY A 259 10.40 -3.29 -13.92
CA GLY A 259 11.79 -3.26 -13.44
C GLY A 259 12.14 -2.09 -12.52
N ARG A 260 11.17 -1.34 -12.02
CA ARG A 260 11.37 -0.14 -11.16
C ARG A 260 12.10 -0.45 -9.86
N THR A 261 11.57 -1.38 -9.08
CA THR A 261 12.15 -1.85 -7.81
C THR A 261 13.51 -2.49 -8.03
N GLU A 262 13.66 -3.29 -9.08
CA GLU A 262 14.92 -3.94 -9.43
C GLU A 262 15.99 -2.89 -9.76
N LEU A 263 15.66 -1.85 -10.55
CA LEU A 263 16.57 -0.75 -10.84
C LEU A 263 17.02 -0.04 -9.55
N ALA A 264 16.09 0.27 -8.64
CA ALA A 264 16.42 0.87 -7.35
C ALA A 264 17.35 -0.01 -6.50
N ARG A 265 17.09 -1.31 -6.47
CA ARG A 265 17.89 -2.30 -5.74
C ARG A 265 19.29 -2.45 -6.32
N LEU A 266 19.46 -2.36 -7.66
CA LEU A 266 20.77 -2.34 -8.31
C LEU A 266 21.56 -1.08 -7.95
N ILE A 267 20.94 0.10 -7.97
CA ILE A 267 21.58 1.37 -7.59
C ILE A 267 22.03 1.34 -6.11
N TYR A 268 21.21 0.73 -5.25
CA TYR A 268 21.50 0.56 -3.82
C TYR A 268 22.49 -0.57 -3.52
N GLY A 269 22.79 -1.41 -4.52
CA GLY A 269 23.68 -2.57 -4.34
C GLY A 269 23.06 -3.69 -3.50
N ALA A 270 21.72 -3.76 -3.40
CA ALA A 270 21.00 -4.87 -2.80
C ALA A 270 21.00 -6.10 -3.71
N ASP A 271 20.97 -5.87 -5.02
CA ASP A 271 21.12 -6.89 -6.06
C ASP A 271 22.40 -6.61 -6.87
N ALA A 272 22.97 -7.68 -7.45
CA ALA A 272 24.20 -7.57 -8.22
C ALA A 272 23.93 -7.06 -9.65
N ALA A 273 24.52 -5.92 -10.01
CA ALA A 273 24.54 -5.45 -11.38
C ALA A 273 25.59 -6.23 -12.19
N ILE A 274 25.27 -6.58 -13.46
CA ILE A 274 26.25 -7.14 -14.40
C ILE A 274 26.95 -6.04 -15.21
N ALA A 275 26.30 -4.88 -15.36
CA ALA A 275 26.84 -3.72 -16.04
C ALA A 275 26.30 -2.43 -15.43
N GLY A 276 26.97 -1.33 -15.71
CA GLY A 276 26.58 0.00 -15.30
C GLY A 276 27.39 0.55 -14.14
N THR A 277 27.28 1.87 -13.96
CA THR A 277 28.00 2.63 -12.91
C THR A 277 27.07 3.64 -12.27
N VAL A 278 27.32 3.91 -10.98
CA VAL A 278 26.62 4.92 -10.17
C VAL A 278 27.63 5.97 -9.72
N TRP A 279 27.37 7.23 -10.06
CA TRP A 279 28.20 8.36 -9.69
C TRP A 279 27.44 9.26 -8.73
N LEU A 280 28.09 9.67 -7.66
CA LEU A 280 27.55 10.61 -6.68
C LEU A 280 28.47 11.82 -6.56
N ASP A 281 27.95 13.03 -6.74
CA ASP A 281 28.72 14.29 -6.77
C ASP A 281 29.99 14.17 -7.65
N GLY A 282 29.86 13.55 -8.84
CA GLY A 282 30.93 13.38 -9.82
C GLY A 282 31.96 12.28 -9.51
N ARG A 283 31.78 11.48 -8.46
CA ARG A 283 32.65 10.36 -8.08
C ARG A 283 31.96 9.04 -8.33
N ASP A 284 32.66 8.07 -8.90
CA ASP A 284 32.15 6.71 -9.02
C ASP A 284 32.08 6.06 -7.62
N VAL A 285 30.87 5.71 -7.23
CA VAL A 285 30.61 5.03 -5.94
C VAL A 285 30.07 3.63 -6.12
N THR A 286 29.66 3.25 -7.32
CA THR A 286 28.99 2.01 -7.77
C THR A 286 28.84 0.97 -6.65
N PRO A 287 27.75 1.02 -5.86
CA PRO A 287 27.63 0.20 -4.66
C PRO A 287 27.53 -1.29 -5.03
N ARG A 288 28.31 -2.11 -4.31
CA ARG A 288 28.25 -3.59 -4.44
C ARG A 288 27.56 -4.23 -3.23
N SER A 289 27.06 -3.42 -2.32
CA SER A 289 26.31 -3.85 -1.15
C SER A 289 25.54 -2.66 -0.55
N PRO A 290 24.46 -2.91 0.20
CA PRO A 290 23.73 -1.87 0.92
C PRO A 290 24.64 -1.04 1.86
N ARG A 291 25.61 -1.67 2.53
CA ARG A 291 26.58 -0.97 3.40
C ARG A 291 27.45 0.02 2.60
N GLY A 292 27.83 -0.35 1.38
CA GLY A 292 28.57 0.55 0.48
C GLY A 292 27.73 1.75 0.05
N ALA A 293 26.46 1.55 -0.27
CA ALA A 293 25.53 2.63 -0.62
C ALA A 293 25.32 3.59 0.56
N LEU A 294 25.09 3.06 1.76
CA LEU A 294 24.93 3.86 2.98
C LEU A 294 26.19 4.70 3.28
N ALA A 295 27.36 4.11 3.12
CA ALA A 295 28.63 4.81 3.32
C ALA A 295 28.85 5.92 2.26
N ALA A 296 28.35 5.73 1.04
CA ALA A 296 28.39 6.74 -0.02
C ALA A 296 27.37 7.87 0.18
N GLY A 297 26.35 7.68 1.01
CA GLY A 297 25.26 8.64 1.23
C GLY A 297 24.02 8.39 0.37
N ILE A 298 23.83 7.17 -0.11
CA ILE A 298 22.63 6.71 -0.80
C ILE A 298 21.85 5.83 0.17
N VAL A 299 20.59 6.15 0.43
CA VAL A 299 19.69 5.36 1.27
C VAL A 299 18.48 4.87 0.47
N TYR A 300 17.93 3.74 0.89
CA TYR A 300 16.80 3.10 0.22
C TYR A 300 15.72 2.72 1.24
N LEU A 301 14.53 3.22 0.99
CA LEU A 301 13.31 2.84 1.69
C LEU A 301 12.60 1.79 0.84
N THR A 302 12.48 0.59 1.38
CA THR A 302 11.95 -0.59 0.69
C THR A 302 10.41 -0.61 0.64
N GLU A 303 9.85 -1.20 -0.40
CA GLU A 303 8.42 -1.44 -0.56
C GLU A 303 7.83 -2.28 0.59
N ASP A 304 8.51 -3.36 0.99
CA ASP A 304 8.09 -4.20 2.13
C ASP A 304 8.79 -3.77 3.42
N ARG A 305 8.14 -2.82 4.13
CA ARG A 305 8.65 -2.31 5.40
C ARG A 305 8.68 -3.36 6.51
N ALA A 306 7.79 -4.36 6.47
CA ALA A 306 7.67 -5.37 7.53
C ALA A 306 8.72 -6.46 7.40
N ALA A 307 8.99 -6.94 6.20
CA ALA A 307 9.98 -7.99 5.97
C ALA A 307 11.40 -7.45 5.82
N LEU A 308 11.57 -6.26 5.20
CA LEU A 308 12.89 -5.73 4.80
C LEU A 308 13.25 -4.41 5.48
N GLY A 309 12.27 -3.71 6.06
CA GLY A 309 12.46 -2.37 6.58
C GLY A 309 12.66 -2.31 8.09
N LEU A 310 11.68 -2.70 8.89
CA LEU A 310 11.66 -2.53 10.33
C LEU A 310 11.85 -3.85 11.08
N PHE A 311 12.47 -3.78 12.24
CA PHE A 311 12.42 -4.85 13.24
C PHE A 311 11.21 -4.60 14.14
N LEU A 312 10.09 -5.23 13.81
CA LEU A 312 8.79 -4.95 14.42
C LEU A 312 8.74 -5.27 15.92
N ASP A 313 9.50 -6.28 16.36
CA ASP A 313 9.62 -6.68 17.77
C ASP A 313 10.60 -5.82 18.59
N MET A 314 11.34 -4.91 17.92
CA MET A 314 12.24 -3.97 18.57
C MET A 314 11.56 -2.62 18.82
N SER A 315 12.10 -1.87 19.78
CA SER A 315 11.58 -0.53 20.08
C SER A 315 11.77 0.45 18.92
N ILE A 316 10.95 1.50 18.89
CA ILE A 316 11.13 2.64 17.97
C ILE A 316 12.55 3.20 18.11
N ALA A 317 13.03 3.36 19.35
CA ALA A 317 14.38 3.88 19.62
C ALA A 317 15.47 3.00 19.03
N ASP A 318 15.36 1.68 19.14
CA ASP A 318 16.35 0.77 18.56
C ASP A 318 16.30 0.80 17.03
N ASN A 319 15.10 0.82 16.45
CA ASN A 319 14.92 0.96 15.02
C ASN A 319 15.55 2.24 14.46
N VAL A 320 15.30 3.40 15.07
CA VAL A 320 15.87 4.70 14.63
C VAL A 320 17.39 4.72 14.72
N ASN A 321 17.95 4.11 15.78
CA ASN A 321 19.41 4.17 16.04
C ASN A 321 20.24 3.13 15.28
N MET A 322 19.61 2.13 14.66
CA MET A 322 20.31 0.95 14.12
C MET A 322 21.42 1.28 13.12
N CYS A 323 21.17 2.20 12.20
CA CYS A 323 22.12 2.55 11.14
C CYS A 323 23.30 3.43 11.63
N VAL A 324 23.23 3.94 12.86
CA VAL A 324 24.24 4.87 13.41
C VAL A 324 24.98 4.33 14.64
N LEU A 325 24.80 3.05 14.96
CA LEU A 325 25.40 2.41 16.14
C LEU A 325 26.93 2.51 16.14
N GLU A 326 27.58 2.21 15.01
CA GLU A 326 29.03 2.28 14.88
C GLU A 326 29.57 3.72 15.01
N ARG A 327 28.87 4.68 14.36
CA ARG A 327 29.23 6.11 14.39
C ARG A 327 29.20 6.69 15.81
N ASP A 328 28.26 6.25 16.63
CA ASP A 328 27.94 6.82 17.92
C ASP A 328 28.46 5.96 19.10
N ALA A 329 29.19 4.90 18.80
CA ALA A 329 29.81 4.06 19.83
C ALA A 329 30.90 4.82 20.56
N LYS A 330 30.91 4.71 21.88
CA LYS A 330 32.03 5.16 22.75
C LYS A 330 33.23 4.22 22.62
N THR A 331 34.34 4.62 23.21
CA THR A 331 35.53 3.78 23.31
C THR A 331 35.21 2.39 23.85
N GLY A 332 35.65 1.35 23.14
CA GLY A 332 35.33 -0.04 23.46
C GLY A 332 34.03 -0.54 22.86
N GLY A 333 33.40 0.20 21.93
CA GLY A 333 32.17 -0.22 21.24
C GLY A 333 30.89 -0.08 22.09
N ILE A 334 30.96 0.65 23.20
CA ILE A 334 29.82 0.83 24.11
C ILE A 334 28.83 1.84 23.53
N ARG A 335 27.55 1.45 23.43
CA ARG A 335 26.47 2.32 22.96
C ARG A 335 26.30 3.55 23.89
N ASP A 336 26.19 4.74 23.32
CA ASP A 336 25.77 5.93 24.03
C ASP A 336 24.22 5.99 24.15
N PHE A 337 23.73 5.46 25.26
CA PHE A 337 22.28 5.37 25.51
C PHE A 337 21.60 6.75 25.62
N ARG A 338 22.33 7.78 26.12
CA ARG A 338 21.79 9.13 26.23
C ARG A 338 21.56 9.72 24.84
N LYS A 339 22.61 9.70 24.01
CA LYS A 339 22.51 10.17 22.61
C LYS A 339 21.47 9.42 21.81
N ALA A 340 21.37 8.09 21.99
CA ALA A 340 20.36 7.27 21.35
C ALA A 340 18.92 7.63 21.78
N ALA A 341 18.71 7.93 23.07
CA ALA A 341 17.39 8.33 23.58
C ALA A 341 16.99 9.73 23.08
N GLU A 342 17.92 10.69 23.08
CA GLU A 342 17.71 12.05 22.55
C GLU A 342 17.34 12.00 21.06
N ARG A 343 18.04 11.18 20.26
CA ARG A 343 17.75 10.99 18.84
C ARG A 343 16.35 10.43 18.62
N ALA A 344 15.99 9.38 19.34
CA ALA A 344 14.67 8.79 19.22
C ALA A 344 13.55 9.77 19.60
N ALA A 345 13.76 10.60 20.64
CA ALA A 345 12.81 11.65 21.01
C ALA A 345 12.67 12.73 19.92
N ASN A 346 13.80 13.14 19.32
CA ASN A 346 13.81 14.08 18.20
C ASN A 346 13.09 13.50 16.96
N ALA A 347 13.32 12.23 16.65
CA ALA A 347 12.64 11.55 15.55
C ALA A 347 11.11 11.54 15.73
N LEU A 348 10.63 11.21 16.95
CA LEU A 348 9.20 11.25 17.26
C LEU A 348 8.61 12.66 17.03
N LYS A 349 9.34 13.69 17.47
CA LYS A 349 8.89 15.08 17.35
C LYS A 349 8.94 15.58 15.90
N ASN A 350 10.10 15.45 15.25
CA ASN A 350 10.35 16.06 13.92
C ASN A 350 9.51 15.43 12.82
N LEU A 351 9.25 14.11 12.89
CA LEU A 351 8.42 13.41 11.92
C LEU A 351 6.97 13.22 12.40
N ALA A 352 6.60 13.85 13.51
CA ALA A 352 5.26 13.74 14.10
C ALA A 352 4.80 12.27 14.21
N ILE A 353 5.69 11.38 14.73
CA ILE A 353 5.37 9.97 14.91
C ILE A 353 4.45 9.84 16.12
N LYS A 354 3.23 9.35 15.90
CA LYS A 354 2.22 9.17 16.94
C LYS A 354 2.51 7.89 17.75
N ALA A 355 3.27 8.03 18.83
CA ALA A 355 3.58 6.96 19.77
C ALA A 355 3.61 7.50 21.20
N PRO A 356 3.19 6.74 22.21
CA PRO A 356 3.23 7.16 23.62
C PRO A 356 4.66 7.45 24.10
N HIS A 357 5.63 6.65 23.65
CA HIS A 357 7.06 6.78 23.98
C HIS A 357 7.93 5.96 23.02
N ALA A 358 9.20 6.35 22.87
CA ALA A 358 10.13 5.69 21.95
C ALA A 358 10.52 4.23 22.32
N ARG A 359 10.18 3.77 23.51
CA ARG A 359 10.40 2.36 23.95
C ARG A 359 9.32 1.40 23.49
N MET A 360 8.23 1.90 22.90
CA MET A 360 7.18 1.07 22.30
C MET A 360 7.75 0.28 21.13
N ASN A 361 7.31 -0.97 20.95
CA ASN A 361 7.68 -1.79 19.80
C ASN A 361 7.09 -1.21 18.51
N ALA A 362 7.88 -1.23 17.45
CA ALA A 362 7.48 -0.67 16.15
C ALA A 362 6.25 -1.38 15.55
N GLY A 363 6.09 -2.68 15.84
CA GLY A 363 4.94 -3.48 15.40
C GLY A 363 3.58 -2.99 15.90
N GLY A 364 3.54 -2.29 17.04
CA GLY A 364 2.31 -1.71 17.58
C GLY A 364 1.87 -0.37 16.96
N LEU A 365 2.64 0.15 15.99
CA LEU A 365 2.32 1.40 15.29
C LEU A 365 1.41 1.17 14.07
N SER A 366 0.62 2.18 13.71
CA SER A 366 -0.05 2.21 12.41
C SER A 366 0.96 2.23 11.26
N GLY A 367 0.55 1.79 10.06
CA GLY A 367 1.41 1.72 8.87
C GLY A 367 2.11 3.04 8.56
N GLY A 368 1.42 4.17 8.63
CA GLY A 368 2.01 5.49 8.42
C GLY A 368 3.06 5.86 9.47
N ASN A 369 2.86 5.51 10.74
CA ASN A 369 3.87 5.75 11.78
C ASN A 369 5.07 4.80 11.64
N GLN A 370 4.87 3.55 11.25
CA GLN A 370 5.96 2.63 10.89
C GLN A 370 6.84 3.19 9.77
N GLN A 371 6.20 3.74 8.73
CA GLN A 371 6.89 4.37 7.60
C GLN A 371 7.75 5.55 8.04
N LYS A 372 7.22 6.40 8.93
CA LYS A 372 7.96 7.51 9.52
C LYS A 372 9.15 7.05 10.39
N VAL A 373 9.03 5.94 11.13
CA VAL A 373 10.16 5.35 11.88
C VAL A 373 11.25 4.89 10.92
N LEU A 374 10.88 4.26 9.80
CA LEU A 374 11.85 3.84 8.79
C LEU A 374 12.55 5.04 8.14
N LEU A 375 11.80 6.08 7.77
CA LEU A 375 12.35 7.35 7.28
C LEU A 375 13.29 7.99 8.32
N ALA A 376 12.89 8.06 9.59
CA ALA A 376 13.72 8.58 10.67
C ALA A 376 15.08 7.87 10.74
N ARG A 377 15.11 6.53 10.67
CA ARG A 377 16.33 5.73 10.64
C ARG A 377 17.27 6.14 9.51
N LEU A 378 16.71 6.29 8.28
CA LEU A 378 17.49 6.59 7.09
C LEU A 378 18.02 8.02 7.10
N LEU A 379 17.23 8.97 7.58
CA LEU A 379 17.60 10.39 7.66
C LEU A 379 18.71 10.66 8.68
N GLU A 380 18.89 9.81 9.71
CA GLU A 380 19.99 9.90 10.65
C GLU A 380 21.38 9.71 10.01
N LEU A 381 21.44 9.17 8.81
CA LEU A 381 22.66 9.05 8.02
C LEU A 381 23.04 10.33 7.27
N ASN A 382 22.19 11.37 7.29
CA ASN A 382 22.33 12.59 6.49
C ASN A 382 22.60 12.29 5.00
N PRO A 383 21.70 11.54 4.33
CA PRO A 383 21.94 11.08 2.97
C PRO A 383 21.97 12.23 1.96
N ARG A 384 22.67 12.03 0.85
CA ARG A 384 22.67 12.90 -0.33
C ARG A 384 21.52 12.55 -1.27
N VAL A 385 21.22 11.25 -1.34
CA VAL A 385 20.16 10.67 -2.19
C VAL A 385 19.31 9.74 -1.35
N ILE A 386 18.00 9.89 -1.47
CA ILE A 386 17.04 8.95 -0.91
C ILE A 386 16.20 8.32 -2.03
N ILE A 387 16.16 7.00 -2.06
CA ILE A 387 15.29 6.23 -2.94
C ILE A 387 14.11 5.75 -2.10
N LEU A 388 12.89 6.09 -2.51
CA LEU A 388 11.63 5.78 -1.85
C LEU A 388 10.83 4.83 -2.75
N ASP A 389 10.79 3.56 -2.41
CA ASP A 389 10.07 2.54 -3.17
C ASP A 389 8.71 2.29 -2.52
N GLU A 390 7.64 2.68 -3.22
CA GLU A 390 6.24 2.63 -2.75
C GLU A 390 6.07 3.22 -1.32
N PRO A 391 6.51 4.47 -1.06
CA PRO A 391 6.62 5.02 0.29
C PRO A 391 5.29 5.11 1.05
N THR A 392 4.17 5.03 0.36
CA THR A 392 2.82 5.17 0.91
C THR A 392 2.00 3.89 0.86
N ARG A 393 2.62 2.77 0.44
CA ARG A 393 1.93 1.48 0.36
C ARG A 393 1.46 1.00 1.75
N GLY A 394 0.17 0.68 1.85
CA GLY A 394 -0.44 0.27 3.12
C GLY A 394 -0.46 1.36 4.19
N VAL A 395 -0.49 2.63 3.75
CA VAL A 395 -0.62 3.81 4.59
C VAL A 395 -1.99 4.42 4.35
N ASP A 396 -2.65 4.88 5.42
CA ASP A 396 -3.94 5.57 5.29
C ASP A 396 -3.79 6.93 4.59
N VAL A 397 -4.91 7.43 4.02
CA VAL A 397 -4.91 8.62 3.17
C VAL A 397 -4.38 9.85 3.90
N GLY A 398 -4.72 10.04 5.18
CA GLY A 398 -4.23 11.17 5.97
C GLY A 398 -2.72 11.12 6.20
N ALA A 399 -2.18 9.94 6.51
CA ALA A 399 -0.74 9.77 6.70
C ALA A 399 0.04 9.86 5.37
N LYS A 400 -0.57 9.54 4.21
CA LYS A 400 0.05 9.76 2.89
C LYS A 400 0.42 11.23 2.68
N SER A 401 -0.49 12.16 3.00
CA SER A 401 -0.23 13.61 2.86
C SER A 401 0.94 14.09 3.71
N GLU A 402 1.11 13.51 4.91
CA GLU A 402 2.24 13.83 5.78
C GLU A 402 3.57 13.34 5.20
N ILE A 403 3.57 12.17 4.52
CA ILE A 403 4.74 11.63 3.83
C ILE A 403 5.09 12.50 2.61
N TYR A 404 4.10 12.94 1.82
CA TYR A 404 4.37 13.81 0.66
C TYR A 404 4.97 15.15 1.09
N ARG A 405 4.43 15.76 2.17
CA ARG A 405 5.01 16.99 2.73
C ARG A 405 6.45 16.77 3.18
N LEU A 406 6.74 15.64 3.80
CA LEU A 406 8.12 15.31 4.19
C LEU A 406 9.05 15.17 2.97
N ILE A 407 8.59 14.51 1.89
CA ILE A 407 9.33 14.40 0.64
C ILE A 407 9.62 15.79 0.07
N ASP A 408 8.63 16.66 0.04
CA ASP A 408 8.76 18.05 -0.41
C ASP A 408 9.76 18.85 0.43
N GLU A 409 9.70 18.73 1.76
CA GLU A 409 10.65 19.34 2.70
C GLU A 409 12.08 18.85 2.48
N LEU A 410 12.29 17.54 2.27
CA LEU A 410 13.59 16.96 1.98
C LEU A 410 14.20 17.50 0.69
N ALA A 411 13.40 17.58 -0.38
CA ALA A 411 13.81 18.17 -1.64
C ALA A 411 14.12 19.67 -1.47
N GLY A 412 13.27 20.41 -0.74
CA GLY A 412 13.50 21.82 -0.41
C GLY A 412 14.80 22.07 0.34
N HIS A 413 15.30 21.11 1.13
CA HIS A 413 16.60 21.17 1.79
C HIS A 413 17.77 20.73 0.88
N GLY A 414 17.53 20.46 -0.41
CA GLY A 414 18.55 20.12 -1.39
C GLY A 414 18.90 18.63 -1.48
N MET A 415 18.12 17.76 -0.88
CA MET A 415 18.26 16.29 -1.03
C MET A 415 17.75 15.88 -2.42
N ALA A 416 18.48 15.00 -3.11
CA ALA A 416 17.98 14.35 -4.32
C ALA A 416 17.08 13.18 -3.94
N VAL A 417 15.84 13.19 -4.42
CA VAL A 417 14.82 12.18 -4.08
C VAL A 417 14.44 11.40 -5.33
N ILE A 418 14.48 10.08 -5.26
CA ILE A 418 13.90 9.17 -6.26
C ILE A 418 12.66 8.56 -5.63
N MET A 419 11.50 8.79 -6.23
CA MET A 419 10.22 8.24 -5.76
C MET A 419 9.66 7.25 -6.77
N ILE A 420 9.51 6.01 -6.37
CA ILE A 420 8.85 4.96 -7.14
C ILE A 420 7.45 4.80 -6.59
N SER A 421 6.42 4.90 -7.43
CA SER A 421 5.04 4.59 -7.04
C SER A 421 4.26 3.98 -8.20
N SER A 422 3.40 3.04 -7.88
CA SER A 422 2.39 2.49 -8.80
C SER A 422 1.17 3.40 -8.92
N GLU A 423 0.96 4.31 -7.96
CA GLU A 423 -0.15 5.25 -7.96
C GLU A 423 0.23 6.53 -8.75
N LEU A 424 -0.25 6.65 -9.99
CA LEU A 424 0.04 7.82 -10.85
C LEU A 424 -0.31 9.18 -10.21
N PRO A 425 -1.43 9.32 -9.47
CA PRO A 425 -1.72 10.58 -8.78
C PRO A 425 -0.63 11.02 -7.79
N GLU A 426 0.04 10.07 -7.13
CA GLU A 426 1.15 10.36 -6.21
C GLU A 426 2.36 10.92 -6.97
N ILE A 427 2.77 10.21 -8.03
CA ILE A 427 3.88 10.63 -8.88
C ILE A 427 3.63 12.02 -9.46
N ILE A 428 2.43 12.25 -10.01
CA ILE A 428 2.06 13.54 -10.63
C ILE A 428 2.05 14.66 -9.58
N GLY A 429 1.60 14.37 -8.37
CA GLY A 429 1.46 15.36 -7.30
C GLY A 429 2.78 15.77 -6.66
N VAL A 430 3.78 14.87 -6.64
CA VAL A 430 5.00 15.06 -5.85
C VAL A 430 6.24 15.27 -6.72
N ALA A 431 6.34 14.59 -7.87
CA ALA A 431 7.54 14.62 -8.72
C ALA A 431 7.71 15.91 -9.53
N ASP A 432 8.96 16.27 -9.83
CA ASP A 432 9.31 17.37 -10.77
C ASP A 432 9.29 16.89 -12.20
N ARG A 433 9.77 15.67 -12.44
CA ARG A 433 9.70 14.93 -13.69
C ARG A 433 9.57 13.45 -13.43
N VAL A 434 9.13 12.70 -14.44
CA VAL A 434 8.85 11.28 -14.34
C VAL A 434 9.59 10.51 -15.41
N LEU A 435 10.38 9.53 -15.01
CA LEU A 435 10.88 8.48 -15.90
C LEU A 435 9.86 7.35 -15.97
N VAL A 436 9.53 6.91 -17.16
CA VAL A 436 8.59 5.81 -17.36
C VAL A 436 9.35 4.57 -17.77
N MET A 437 9.26 3.53 -16.96
CA MET A 437 9.87 2.23 -17.23
C MET A 437 8.90 1.29 -17.94
N ARG A 438 9.40 0.58 -18.95
CA ARG A 438 8.71 -0.48 -19.66
C ARG A 438 9.68 -1.60 -20.02
N GLU A 439 9.34 -2.84 -19.67
CA GLU A 439 10.11 -4.03 -20.02
C GLU A 439 11.60 -3.95 -19.66
N GLY A 440 11.89 -3.30 -18.52
CA GLY A 440 13.25 -3.17 -17.97
C GLY A 440 14.08 -2.03 -18.57
N THR A 441 13.48 -1.18 -19.41
CA THR A 441 14.15 -0.01 -20.00
C THR A 441 13.44 1.29 -19.62
N ILE A 442 14.11 2.42 -19.73
CA ILE A 442 13.49 3.74 -19.64
C ILE A 442 12.83 4.03 -21.01
N ALA A 443 11.50 3.94 -21.07
CA ALA A 443 10.73 4.15 -22.29
C ALA A 443 10.58 5.63 -22.63
N GLY A 444 10.64 6.52 -21.64
CA GLY A 444 10.54 7.95 -21.87
C GLY A 444 10.60 8.77 -20.60
N GLU A 445 10.61 10.08 -20.77
CA GLU A 445 10.63 11.07 -19.69
C GLU A 445 9.51 12.08 -19.90
N VAL A 446 8.77 12.38 -18.85
CA VAL A 446 7.72 13.41 -18.81
C VAL A 446 8.14 14.49 -17.82
N ARG A 447 8.20 15.76 -18.28
CA ARG A 447 8.53 16.92 -17.46
C ARG A 447 7.35 17.87 -17.31
N ALA A 448 7.21 18.47 -16.14
CA ALA A 448 6.34 19.62 -16.01
C ALA A 448 6.94 20.82 -16.71
N ALA A 449 6.13 21.58 -17.46
CA ALA A 449 6.50 22.82 -18.10
C ALA A 449 5.51 23.93 -17.71
N PRO A 450 5.89 25.23 -17.85
CA PRO A 450 4.97 26.33 -17.62
C PRO A 450 3.68 26.16 -18.42
N GLY A 451 2.53 26.11 -17.74
CA GLY A 451 1.22 25.88 -18.38
C GLY A 451 0.89 24.43 -18.74
N ARG A 452 1.84 23.50 -18.57
CA ARG A 452 1.63 22.06 -18.81
C ARG A 452 2.15 21.25 -17.63
N PRO A 453 1.30 20.99 -16.62
CA PRO A 453 1.67 20.13 -15.49
C PRO A 453 1.84 18.67 -15.95
N LEU A 454 2.50 17.86 -15.11
CA LEU A 454 2.52 16.42 -15.29
C LEU A 454 1.07 15.89 -15.37
N ASN A 455 0.81 14.97 -16.28
CA ASN A 455 -0.50 14.38 -16.45
C ASN A 455 -0.42 12.86 -16.65
N GLN A 456 -1.50 12.19 -16.32
CA GLN A 456 -1.58 10.72 -16.36
C GLN A 456 -1.50 10.18 -17.79
N GLU A 457 -2.08 10.87 -18.75
CA GLU A 457 -2.16 10.41 -20.13
C GLU A 457 -0.78 10.29 -20.77
N ASP A 458 0.09 11.28 -20.60
CA ASP A 458 1.44 11.26 -21.15
C ASP A 458 2.29 10.14 -20.54
N ILE A 459 2.18 9.90 -19.21
CA ILE A 459 2.87 8.80 -18.53
C ILE A 459 2.37 7.45 -19.07
N MET A 460 1.06 7.28 -19.22
CA MET A 460 0.46 6.04 -19.72
C MET A 460 0.84 5.73 -21.15
N LYS A 461 0.97 6.74 -22.04
CA LYS A 461 1.40 6.54 -23.43
C LYS A 461 2.77 5.84 -23.52
N PHE A 462 3.73 6.22 -22.67
CA PHE A 462 5.02 5.53 -22.56
C PHE A 462 4.91 4.15 -21.91
N SER A 463 4.10 4.02 -20.87
CA SER A 463 3.93 2.76 -20.14
C SER A 463 3.36 1.64 -21.00
N VAL A 464 2.39 1.95 -21.89
CA VAL A 464 1.76 0.96 -22.80
C VAL A 464 2.43 0.91 -24.20
N GLY A 465 3.38 1.80 -24.51
CA GLY A 465 4.15 1.75 -25.75
C GLY A 465 3.48 2.38 -26.96
N THR A 466 2.50 3.27 -26.77
CA THR A 466 1.88 4.03 -27.87
C THR A 466 2.79 5.16 -28.38
N LEU A 467 3.77 5.59 -27.59
CA LEU A 467 4.87 6.45 -28.01
C LEU A 467 6.16 5.65 -28.13
N ALA A 468 6.98 5.98 -29.14
CA ALA A 468 8.32 5.40 -29.30
C ALA A 468 9.21 5.79 -28.10
N PRO A 469 10.17 4.94 -27.68
CA PRO A 469 11.13 5.29 -26.66
C PRO A 469 11.93 6.53 -27.07
N THR A 470 12.01 7.52 -26.17
CA THR A 470 12.86 8.71 -26.36
C THR A 470 14.16 8.51 -25.59
N ALA A 471 15.29 8.85 -26.19
CA ALA A 471 16.58 8.81 -25.49
C ALA A 471 16.55 9.73 -24.27
N PRO A 472 17.10 9.30 -23.09
CA PRO A 472 17.18 10.15 -21.91
C PRO A 472 17.95 11.42 -22.23
N GLY A 473 17.33 12.60 -22.00
CA GLY A 473 17.89 13.91 -22.30
C GLY A 473 17.34 14.61 -23.55
N HIS A 474 16.54 13.95 -24.40
CA HIS A 474 15.80 14.61 -25.47
C HIS A 474 14.41 15.03 -24.98
N GLN A 475 14.07 16.29 -25.14
CA GLN A 475 12.76 16.84 -24.77
C GLN A 475 11.70 16.27 -25.73
N ALA A 476 10.84 15.42 -25.19
CA ALA A 476 9.62 14.93 -25.88
C ALA A 476 8.58 16.07 -26.12
N VAL A 477 8.97 17.32 -25.96
CA VAL A 477 8.08 18.49 -26.09
C VAL A 477 7.65 18.73 -27.54
N ASP A 478 8.50 18.36 -28.53
CA ASP A 478 8.24 18.68 -29.95
C ASP A 478 7.37 17.64 -30.67
N GLU A 479 7.31 16.38 -30.20
CA GLU A 479 6.51 15.34 -30.88
C GLU A 479 5.03 15.34 -30.48
N LEU A 480 4.69 15.89 -29.31
CA LEU A 480 3.31 15.94 -28.81
C LEU A 480 2.49 17.11 -29.36
N THR A 481 3.12 18.04 -30.07
CA THR A 481 2.46 19.20 -30.74
C THR A 481 2.08 18.93 -32.20
N ALA A 482 2.42 17.74 -32.73
CA ALA A 482 2.24 17.43 -34.17
C ALA A 482 1.12 16.38 -34.43
N ILE A 483 0.23 16.07 -33.46
CA ILE A 483 -0.95 15.20 -33.66
C ILE A 483 -2.23 15.94 -33.30
#